data_1117949d50f6ce697bcd6fdbed296d82
#
_entry.id   1117949d50f6ce697bcd6fdbed296d82
#
_cell.length_a   1.000
_cell.length_b   1.000
_cell.length_c   1.000
_cell.angle_alpha   90.00
_cell.angle_beta   90.00
_cell.angle_gamma   90.00
#
_symmetry.space_group_name_H-M   'P 1'
#
loop_
_entity.id
_entity.type
_entity.pdbx_description
1 polymer ?
#
loop_
_entity_poly.entity_id
_entity_poly.type
_entity_poly.pdbx_seq_one_letter_code
_entity_poly.pdbx_strand_id
1 'polypeptide(L)'
;MPDDVIFYVTRYGYLAIFILVFLQEVGLPNPFPNELLLIFSGYLTFTKILFLPGVILTALSADFIAANILYFMFYKTGTFILQKKPKWIPVSAKMIDRLSTKISKGGNVNIFIFRVTPFTRGYTSVISGLIHIKPKTFLPIAVFSGITWAAFWVIAGHVIGPYWKLFEQETGSFKTIMLIFLATAICLVALNYFLRKRTNKRNCTQS
;
A
#
# COMPACT_ATOMS: atom_id res chain seq x y z
N MET A 1 19.01 9.93 17.77
CA MET A 1 19.30 10.04 16.31
C MET A 1 20.34 11.14 16.13
N PRO A 2 21.30 11.02 15.20
CA PRO A 2 22.21 12.13 14.86
C PRO A 2 21.40 13.35 14.40
N ASP A 3 21.86 14.56 14.77
CA ASP A 3 21.16 15.82 14.49
C ASP A 3 20.95 16.04 12.99
N ASP A 4 21.90 15.61 12.17
CA ASP A 4 21.80 15.64 10.71
C ASP A 4 20.59 14.84 10.19
N VAL A 5 20.34 13.65 10.73
CA VAL A 5 19.21 12.80 10.34
C VAL A 5 17.89 13.47 10.70
N ILE A 6 17.80 14.07 11.89
CA ILE A 6 16.62 14.81 12.33
C ILE A 6 16.36 15.98 11.38
N PHE A 7 17.41 16.73 11.02
CA PHE A 7 17.30 17.85 10.08
C PHE A 7 16.74 17.41 8.73
N TYR A 8 17.28 16.35 8.12
CA TYR A 8 16.80 15.85 6.83
C TYR A 8 15.38 15.29 6.91
N VAL A 9 15.03 14.57 7.97
CA VAL A 9 13.68 14.03 8.17
C VAL A 9 12.67 15.16 8.40
N THR A 10 13.01 16.19 9.14
CA THR A 10 12.11 17.34 9.33
C THR A 10 11.89 18.11 8.02
N ARG A 11 12.93 18.26 7.21
CA ARG A 11 12.87 19.02 5.96
C ARG A 11 12.24 18.26 4.80
N TYR A 12 12.55 16.98 4.66
CA TYR A 12 12.15 16.16 3.51
C TYR A 12 11.21 15.02 3.86
N GLY A 13 10.86 14.82 5.12
CA GLY A 13 10.07 13.67 5.57
C GLY A 13 8.70 13.60 4.91
N TYR A 14 8.01 14.74 4.77
CA TYR A 14 6.72 14.79 4.05
C TYR A 14 6.88 14.46 2.57
N LEU A 15 7.93 14.98 1.91
CA LEU A 15 8.20 14.67 0.50
C LEU A 15 8.52 13.19 0.31
N ALA A 16 9.32 12.61 1.20
CA ALA A 16 9.64 11.19 1.18
C ALA A 16 8.38 10.32 1.37
N ILE A 17 7.52 10.65 2.34
CA ILE A 17 6.24 9.97 2.57
C ILE A 17 5.38 10.05 1.30
N PHE A 18 5.25 11.25 0.71
CA PHE A 18 4.46 11.46 -0.49
C PHE A 18 4.96 10.57 -1.65
N ILE A 19 6.27 10.64 -1.95
CA ILE A 19 6.87 9.90 -3.07
C ILE A 19 6.71 8.39 -2.86
N LEU A 20 7.04 7.88 -1.67
CA LEU A 20 7.00 6.44 -1.40
C LEU A 20 5.57 5.88 -1.44
N VAL A 21 4.60 6.58 -0.84
CA VAL A 21 3.18 6.19 -0.89
C VAL A 21 2.67 6.24 -2.33
N PHE A 22 2.99 7.29 -3.07
CA PHE A 22 2.60 7.47 -4.46
C PHE A 22 3.15 6.35 -5.36
N LEU A 23 4.44 6.07 -5.30
CA LEU A 23 5.11 5.05 -6.12
C LEU A 23 4.52 3.67 -5.88
N GLN A 24 4.30 3.30 -4.62
CA GLN A 24 3.72 2.01 -4.29
C GLN A 24 2.26 1.89 -4.74
N GLU A 25 1.46 2.95 -4.62
CA GLU A 25 0.07 2.94 -5.08
C GLU A 25 -0.01 2.81 -6.60
N VAL A 26 0.90 3.44 -7.35
CA VAL A 26 1.00 3.26 -8.82
C VAL A 26 1.48 1.85 -9.21
N GLY A 27 1.93 1.04 -8.26
CA GLY A 27 2.37 -0.35 -8.49
C GLY A 27 3.86 -0.50 -8.73
N LEU A 28 4.65 0.54 -8.48
CA LEU A 28 6.10 0.41 -8.51
C LEU A 28 6.61 -0.32 -7.26
N PRO A 29 7.58 -1.23 -7.40
CA PRO A 29 8.12 -1.96 -6.27
C PRO A 29 8.78 -0.99 -5.29
N ASN A 30 8.31 -0.99 -4.06
CA ASN A 30 8.87 -0.23 -2.97
C ASN A 30 9.57 -1.21 -2.00
N PRO A 31 10.76 -0.89 -1.49
CA PRO A 31 11.47 -1.75 -0.54
C PRO A 31 10.71 -1.97 0.77
N PHE A 32 9.79 -1.07 1.12
CA PHE A 32 9.00 -1.13 2.35
C PHE A 32 7.51 -1.04 2.06
N PRO A 33 6.67 -1.88 2.72
CA PRO A 33 5.22 -1.69 2.69
C PRO A 33 4.81 -0.31 3.22
N ASN A 34 3.82 0.32 2.59
CA ASN A 34 3.33 1.64 3.00
C ASN A 34 2.84 1.67 4.45
N GLU A 35 2.31 0.56 4.93
CA GLU A 35 1.84 0.40 6.30
C GLU A 35 2.97 0.65 7.31
N LEU A 36 4.15 0.07 7.04
CA LEU A 36 5.32 0.28 7.89
C LEU A 36 5.86 1.70 7.81
N LEU A 37 5.86 2.28 6.59
CA LEU A 37 6.24 3.67 6.41
C LEU A 37 5.35 4.59 7.24
N LEU A 38 4.03 4.35 7.23
CA LEU A 38 3.07 5.17 7.96
C LEU A 38 3.15 4.95 9.48
N ILE A 39 3.38 3.70 9.96
CA ILE A 39 3.65 3.43 11.38
C ILE A 39 4.90 4.17 11.83
N PHE A 40 5.99 4.10 11.06
CA PHE A 40 7.21 4.83 11.38
C PHE A 40 7.01 6.34 11.36
N SER A 41 6.27 6.86 10.38
CA SER A 41 5.90 8.28 10.32
C SER A 41 5.04 8.69 11.52
N GLY A 42 4.15 7.81 11.99
CA GLY A 42 3.39 7.98 13.23
C GLY A 42 4.29 8.07 14.47
N TYR A 43 5.31 7.21 14.56
CA TYR A 43 6.33 7.32 15.61
C TYR A 43 7.06 8.68 15.57
N LEU A 44 7.41 9.17 14.37
CA LEU A 44 8.02 10.49 14.24
C LEU A 44 7.09 11.63 14.69
N THR A 45 5.77 11.45 14.60
CA THR A 45 4.83 12.42 15.18
C THR A 45 4.76 12.35 16.70
N PHE A 46 4.92 11.17 17.31
CA PHE A 46 5.04 11.02 18.76
C PHE A 46 6.30 11.72 19.29
N THR A 47 7.42 11.61 18.61
CA THR A 47 8.68 12.30 18.95
C THR A 47 8.65 13.81 18.62
N LYS A 48 7.53 14.34 18.11
CA LYS A 48 7.33 15.74 17.71
C LYS A 48 8.26 16.21 16.57
N ILE A 49 8.88 15.31 15.84
CA ILE A 49 9.68 15.61 14.64
C ILE A 49 8.78 15.99 13.48
N LEU A 50 7.64 15.30 13.33
CA LEU A 50 6.62 15.59 12.33
C LEU A 50 5.28 15.95 12.99
N PHE A 51 4.43 16.69 12.26
CA PHE A 51 3.08 17.05 12.70
C PHE A 51 2.07 15.98 12.22
N LEU A 52 1.31 15.39 13.15
CA LEU A 52 0.43 14.24 12.88
C LEU A 52 -0.59 14.50 11.75
N PRO A 53 -1.38 15.59 11.76
CA PRO A 53 -2.28 15.90 10.65
C PRO A 53 -1.53 16.12 9.33
N GLY A 54 -0.33 16.69 9.35
CA GLY A 54 0.50 16.89 8.17
C GLY A 54 0.89 15.57 7.51
N VAL A 55 1.28 14.56 8.31
CA VAL A 55 1.59 13.21 7.80
C VAL A 55 0.36 12.55 7.17
N ILE A 56 -0.80 12.62 7.85
CA ILE A 56 -2.05 12.05 7.34
C ILE A 56 -2.46 12.71 6.01
N LEU A 57 -2.41 14.05 5.94
CA LEU A 57 -2.76 14.78 4.72
C LEU A 57 -1.80 14.48 3.57
N THR A 58 -0.50 14.36 3.85
CA THR A 58 0.50 14.01 2.84
C THR A 58 0.26 12.61 2.29
N ALA A 59 0.06 11.62 3.16
CA ALA A 59 -0.22 10.25 2.75
C ALA A 59 -1.54 10.15 1.96
N LEU A 60 -2.60 10.83 2.43
CA LEU A 60 -3.89 10.91 1.73
C LEU A 60 -3.73 11.53 0.34
N SER A 61 -2.99 12.64 0.23
CA SER A 61 -2.79 13.32 -1.05
C SER A 61 -2.05 12.43 -2.05
N ALA A 62 -1.01 11.75 -1.61
CA ALA A 62 -0.25 10.81 -2.44
C ALA A 62 -1.12 9.64 -2.91
N ASP A 63 -1.85 9.01 -1.98
CA ASP A 63 -2.78 7.92 -2.28
C ASP A 63 -3.88 8.37 -3.26
N PHE A 64 -4.52 9.49 -2.97
CA PHE A 64 -5.63 10.01 -3.78
C PHE A 64 -5.19 10.33 -5.20
N ILE A 65 -4.05 11.00 -5.39
CA ILE A 65 -3.53 11.34 -6.71
C ILE A 65 -3.18 10.05 -7.48
N ALA A 66 -2.44 9.13 -6.87
CA ALA A 66 -2.04 7.88 -7.50
C ALA A 66 -3.24 7.00 -7.87
N ALA A 67 -4.19 6.85 -6.94
CA ALA A 67 -5.42 6.08 -7.16
C ALA A 67 -6.26 6.65 -8.32
N ASN A 68 -6.36 7.98 -8.43
CA ASN A 68 -7.07 8.62 -9.52
C ASN A 68 -6.36 8.46 -10.87
N ILE A 69 -5.02 8.57 -10.90
CA ILE A 69 -4.25 8.31 -12.12
C ILE A 69 -4.54 6.88 -12.62
N LEU A 70 -4.45 5.88 -11.74
CA LEU A 70 -4.75 4.49 -12.10
C LEU A 70 -6.21 4.34 -12.53
N TYR A 71 -7.16 4.86 -11.76
CA TYR A 71 -8.57 4.77 -12.08
C TYR A 71 -8.90 5.36 -13.44
N PHE A 72 -8.50 6.62 -13.74
CA PHE A 72 -8.81 7.26 -15.00
C PHE A 72 -8.06 6.66 -16.18
N MET A 73 -6.83 6.20 -15.98
CA MET A 73 -6.07 5.49 -17.00
C MET A 73 -6.83 4.24 -17.43
N PHE A 74 -7.26 3.40 -16.49
CA PHE A 74 -7.99 2.17 -16.81
C PHE A 74 -9.45 2.41 -17.18
N TYR A 75 -10.07 3.48 -16.73
CA TYR A 75 -11.39 3.90 -17.18
C TYR A 75 -11.43 4.24 -18.67
N LYS A 76 -10.37 4.91 -19.18
CA LYS A 76 -10.28 5.29 -20.60
C LYS A 76 -9.73 4.16 -21.49
N THR A 77 -8.82 3.35 -21.00
CA THR A 77 -8.08 2.36 -21.80
C THR A 77 -8.43 0.91 -21.47
N GLY A 78 -9.33 0.69 -20.53
CA GLY A 78 -9.60 -0.63 -19.94
C GLY A 78 -10.02 -1.70 -20.95
N THR A 79 -10.88 -1.36 -21.90
CA THR A 79 -11.32 -2.29 -22.96
C THR A 79 -10.15 -2.74 -23.85
N PHE A 80 -9.25 -1.81 -24.22
CA PHE A 80 -8.07 -2.10 -25.01
C PHE A 80 -7.06 -2.96 -24.25
N ILE A 81 -6.88 -2.68 -22.96
CA ILE A 81 -5.95 -3.41 -22.10
C ILE A 81 -6.44 -4.82 -21.82
N LEU A 82 -7.74 -5.02 -21.61
CA LEU A 82 -8.33 -6.35 -21.42
C LEU A 82 -8.20 -7.22 -22.69
N GLN A 83 -8.31 -6.64 -23.87
CA GLN A 83 -8.14 -7.34 -25.14
C GLN A 83 -6.69 -7.74 -25.42
N LYS A 84 -5.72 -6.85 -25.21
CA LYS A 84 -4.30 -7.09 -25.50
C LYS A 84 -3.53 -7.79 -24.39
N LYS A 85 -4.07 -7.87 -23.15
CA LYS A 85 -3.45 -8.51 -21.96
C LYS A 85 -1.94 -8.26 -21.85
N PRO A 86 -1.49 -7.00 -21.77
CA PRO A 86 -0.08 -6.70 -21.80
C PRO A 86 0.62 -7.32 -20.58
N LYS A 87 1.75 -7.98 -20.81
CA LYS A 87 2.50 -8.74 -19.78
C LYS A 87 3.05 -7.87 -18.64
N TRP A 88 3.09 -6.56 -18.80
CA TRP A 88 3.59 -5.62 -17.79
C TRP A 88 2.57 -5.27 -16.70
N ILE A 89 1.29 -5.65 -16.86
CA ILE A 89 0.29 -5.46 -15.81
C ILE A 89 0.41 -6.64 -14.84
N PRO A 90 0.86 -6.42 -13.59
CA PRO A 90 1.08 -7.49 -12.61
C PRO A 90 -0.21 -8.03 -12.00
N VAL A 91 -1.33 -7.94 -12.73
CA VAL A 91 -2.64 -8.38 -12.25
C VAL A 91 -3.04 -9.67 -12.96
N SER A 92 -3.17 -10.74 -12.20
CA SER A 92 -3.69 -12.02 -12.71
C SER A 92 -5.14 -11.84 -13.18
N ALA A 93 -5.48 -12.36 -14.36
CA ALA A 93 -6.85 -12.39 -14.88
C ALA A 93 -7.84 -12.94 -13.83
N LYS A 94 -7.45 -14.00 -13.12
CA LYS A 94 -8.23 -14.59 -12.02
C LYS A 94 -8.49 -13.62 -10.86
N MET A 95 -7.56 -12.70 -10.59
CA MET A 95 -7.73 -11.67 -9.55
C MET A 95 -8.67 -10.57 -10.03
N ILE A 96 -8.56 -10.16 -11.30
CA ILE A 96 -9.50 -9.21 -11.91
C ILE A 96 -10.92 -9.75 -11.84
N ASP A 97 -11.16 -10.99 -12.28
CA ASP A 97 -12.48 -11.62 -12.27
C ASP A 97 -13.06 -11.75 -10.86
N ARG A 98 -12.24 -12.14 -9.89
CA ARG A 98 -12.68 -12.26 -8.49
C ARG A 98 -13.06 -10.92 -7.87
N LEU A 99 -12.24 -9.89 -8.06
CA LEU A 99 -12.49 -8.58 -7.49
C LEU A 99 -13.62 -7.86 -8.22
N SER A 100 -13.68 -7.94 -9.56
CA SER A 100 -14.80 -7.36 -10.34
C SER A 100 -16.14 -7.95 -9.94
N THR A 101 -16.22 -9.29 -9.78
CA THR A 101 -17.44 -9.97 -9.31
C THR A 101 -17.82 -9.50 -7.89
N LYS A 102 -16.85 -9.40 -6.98
CA LYS A 102 -17.11 -8.95 -5.61
C LYS A 102 -17.53 -7.47 -5.56
N ILE A 103 -16.86 -6.61 -6.33
CA ILE A 103 -17.23 -5.19 -6.42
C ILE A 103 -18.62 -5.03 -7.02
N SER A 104 -18.93 -5.74 -8.11
CA SER A 104 -20.25 -5.69 -8.74
C SER A 104 -21.39 -6.17 -7.82
N LYS A 105 -21.14 -7.18 -6.99
CA LYS A 105 -22.12 -7.71 -6.02
C LYS A 105 -22.28 -6.85 -4.76
N GLY A 106 -21.21 -6.30 -4.23
CA GLY A 106 -21.22 -5.55 -2.97
C GLY A 106 -21.17 -4.03 -3.13
N GLY A 107 -21.10 -3.53 -4.37
CA GLY A 107 -21.18 -2.10 -4.67
C GLY A 107 -20.11 -1.26 -3.96
N ASN A 108 -20.52 -0.09 -3.49
CA ASN A 108 -19.65 0.91 -2.88
C ASN A 108 -18.92 0.43 -1.62
N VAL A 109 -19.57 -0.42 -0.82
CA VAL A 109 -19.02 -0.95 0.42
C VAL A 109 -17.81 -1.84 0.12
N ASN A 110 -17.90 -2.69 -0.89
CA ASN A 110 -16.80 -3.56 -1.25
C ASN A 110 -15.60 -2.78 -1.84
N ILE A 111 -15.85 -1.70 -2.59
CA ILE A 111 -14.79 -0.80 -3.05
C ILE A 111 -14.06 -0.20 -1.86
N PHE A 112 -14.79 0.30 -0.86
CA PHE A 112 -14.22 0.87 0.36
C PHE A 112 -13.38 -0.16 1.12
N ILE A 113 -13.93 -1.35 1.41
CA ILE A 113 -13.24 -2.41 2.14
C ILE A 113 -11.94 -2.82 1.43
N PHE A 114 -11.98 -3.04 0.12
CA PHE A 114 -10.80 -3.44 -0.64
C PHE A 114 -9.75 -2.32 -0.73
N ARG A 115 -10.16 -1.06 -0.66
CA ARG A 115 -9.23 0.06 -0.62
C ARG A 115 -8.58 0.25 0.77
N VAL A 116 -9.26 -0.09 1.85
CA VAL A 116 -8.68 -0.06 3.19
C VAL A 116 -7.79 -1.29 3.44
N THR A 117 -8.06 -2.40 2.75
CA THR A 117 -7.31 -3.64 2.93
C THR A 117 -5.93 -3.54 2.27
N PRO A 118 -4.83 -3.85 2.99
CA PRO A 118 -3.48 -3.94 2.44
C PRO A 118 -3.42 -4.83 1.19
N PHE A 119 -2.52 -4.54 0.26
CA PHE A 119 -2.29 -5.24 -1.01
C PHE A 119 -3.42 -5.18 -2.04
N THR A 120 -4.68 -4.92 -1.67
CA THR A 120 -5.80 -4.88 -2.64
C THR A 120 -6.16 -3.47 -3.10
N ARG A 121 -5.68 -2.44 -2.41
CA ARG A 121 -6.07 -1.05 -2.64
C ARG A 121 -5.75 -0.54 -4.07
N GLY A 122 -4.50 -0.68 -4.55
CA GLY A 122 -4.11 -0.27 -5.91
C GLY A 122 -4.87 -1.05 -6.98
N TYR A 123 -5.02 -2.37 -6.78
CA TYR A 123 -5.83 -3.20 -7.68
C TYR A 123 -7.30 -2.76 -7.72
N THR A 124 -7.85 -2.27 -6.60
CA THR A 124 -9.24 -1.80 -6.54
C THR A 124 -9.43 -0.56 -7.42
N SER A 125 -8.46 0.36 -7.47
CA SER A 125 -8.47 1.53 -8.35
C SER A 125 -8.48 1.12 -9.82
N VAL A 126 -7.59 0.19 -10.20
CA VAL A 126 -7.51 -0.39 -11.54
C VAL A 126 -8.83 -1.05 -11.95
N ILE A 127 -9.36 -1.94 -11.10
CA ILE A 127 -10.57 -2.70 -11.41
C ILE A 127 -11.80 -1.79 -11.47
N SER A 128 -11.91 -0.82 -10.57
CA SER A 128 -12.99 0.16 -10.60
C SER A 128 -13.00 0.96 -11.91
N GLY A 129 -11.83 1.29 -12.45
CA GLY A 129 -11.68 1.88 -13.77
C GLY A 129 -12.11 0.91 -14.88
N LEU A 130 -11.62 -0.35 -14.86
CA LEU A 130 -11.92 -1.38 -15.86
C LEU A 130 -13.41 -1.69 -15.98
N ILE A 131 -14.14 -1.78 -14.87
CA ILE A 131 -15.59 -2.04 -14.86
C ILE A 131 -16.43 -0.76 -14.97
N HIS A 132 -15.79 0.37 -15.29
CA HIS A 132 -16.44 1.67 -15.54
C HIS A 132 -17.34 2.14 -14.38
N ILE A 133 -16.90 1.97 -13.13
CA ILE A 133 -17.57 2.60 -11.98
C ILE A 133 -17.60 4.12 -12.22
N LYS A 134 -18.75 4.75 -12.02
CA LYS A 134 -18.90 6.20 -12.26
C LYS A 134 -17.93 7.02 -11.38
N PRO A 135 -17.25 8.05 -11.91
CA PRO A 135 -16.32 8.89 -11.13
C PRO A 135 -16.98 9.48 -9.87
N LYS A 136 -18.24 9.91 -9.98
CA LYS A 136 -19.02 10.44 -8.84
C LYS A 136 -19.17 9.44 -7.69
N THR A 137 -19.04 8.14 -7.96
CA THR A 137 -19.08 7.08 -6.95
C THR A 137 -17.67 6.76 -6.45
N PHE A 138 -16.69 6.62 -7.35
CA PHE A 138 -15.34 6.24 -6.98
C PHE A 138 -14.60 7.31 -6.17
N LEU A 139 -14.67 8.59 -6.58
CA LEU A 139 -13.91 9.67 -5.96
C LEU A 139 -14.18 9.85 -4.45
N PRO A 140 -15.44 9.93 -3.98
CA PRO A 140 -15.71 10.02 -2.54
C PRO A 140 -15.19 8.80 -1.79
N ILE A 141 -15.38 7.60 -2.34
CA ILE A 141 -14.90 6.36 -1.69
C ILE A 141 -13.37 6.39 -1.59
N ALA A 142 -12.67 6.87 -2.63
CA ALA A 142 -11.23 7.00 -2.62
C ALA A 142 -10.75 7.95 -1.52
N VAL A 143 -11.41 9.10 -1.33
CA VAL A 143 -11.09 10.04 -0.25
C VAL A 143 -11.32 9.41 1.13
N PHE A 144 -12.52 8.89 1.39
CA PHE A 144 -12.86 8.33 2.71
C PHE A 144 -12.01 7.11 3.07
N SER A 145 -11.77 6.22 2.12
CA SER A 145 -10.90 5.06 2.35
C SER A 145 -9.45 5.46 2.57
N GLY A 146 -8.95 6.47 1.84
CA GLY A 146 -7.61 7.01 2.00
C GLY A 146 -7.41 7.67 3.38
N ILE A 147 -8.39 8.47 3.84
CA ILE A 147 -8.38 9.06 5.20
C ILE A 147 -8.35 7.94 6.24
N THR A 148 -9.26 6.97 6.14
CA THR A 148 -9.37 5.87 7.12
C THR A 148 -8.06 5.08 7.18
N TRP A 149 -7.49 4.74 6.04
CA TRP A 149 -6.25 3.98 5.96
C TRP A 149 -5.05 4.77 6.49
N ALA A 150 -4.84 6.01 6.04
CA ALA A 150 -3.73 6.83 6.48
C ALA A 150 -3.83 7.14 7.99
N ALA A 151 -5.01 7.56 8.45
CA ALA A 151 -5.23 7.84 9.86
C ALA A 151 -5.00 6.60 10.74
N PHE A 152 -5.50 5.43 10.35
CA PHE A 152 -5.33 4.20 11.11
C PHE A 152 -3.86 3.87 11.32
N TRP A 153 -3.05 3.83 10.27
CA TRP A 153 -1.65 3.45 10.38
C TRP A 153 -0.77 4.51 11.05
N VAL A 154 -1.01 5.80 10.79
CA VAL A 154 -0.27 6.89 11.43
C VAL A 154 -0.60 6.98 12.92
N ILE A 155 -1.90 6.90 13.29
CA ILE A 155 -2.31 6.92 14.69
C ILE A 155 -1.79 5.67 15.41
N ALA A 156 -1.84 4.49 14.80
CA ALA A 156 -1.26 3.28 15.37
C ALA A 156 0.23 3.48 15.69
N GLY A 157 1.01 4.04 14.76
CA GLY A 157 2.41 4.35 14.99
C GLY A 157 2.65 5.39 16.10
N HIS A 158 1.78 6.40 16.17
CA HIS A 158 1.83 7.42 17.23
C HIS A 158 1.55 6.82 18.62
N VAL A 159 0.52 5.98 18.75
CA VAL A 159 0.12 5.33 20.00
C VAL A 159 1.15 4.29 20.45
N ILE A 160 1.76 3.56 19.52
CA ILE A 160 2.83 2.61 19.81
C ILE A 160 4.17 3.33 20.13
N GLY A 161 4.27 4.62 19.84
CA GLY A 161 5.47 5.43 20.02
C GLY A 161 6.18 5.30 21.37
N PRO A 162 5.48 5.32 22.54
CA PRO A 162 6.10 5.10 23.85
C PRO A 162 6.79 3.75 23.98
N TYR A 163 6.17 2.69 23.45
CA TYR A 163 6.70 1.33 23.51
C TYR A 163 7.90 1.12 22.58
N TRP A 164 8.01 1.93 21.53
CA TRP A 164 9.16 1.91 20.63
C TRP A 164 10.48 2.25 21.35
N LYS A 165 10.45 3.17 22.29
CA LYS A 165 11.61 3.51 23.14
C LYS A 165 12.04 2.33 24.03
N LEU A 166 11.08 1.57 24.56
CA LEU A 166 11.37 0.35 25.33
C LEU A 166 12.02 -0.73 24.46
N PHE A 167 11.51 -0.90 23.24
CA PHE A 167 12.10 -1.81 22.25
C PHE A 167 13.52 -1.40 21.83
N GLU A 168 13.79 -0.10 21.70
CA GLU A 168 15.11 0.43 21.35
C GLU A 168 16.12 0.19 22.47
N GLN A 169 15.70 0.23 23.73
CA GLN A 169 16.53 -0.04 24.88
C GLN A 169 16.85 -1.52 25.08
N GLU A 170 15.90 -2.43 24.79
CA GLU A 170 16.10 -3.87 24.97
C GLU A 170 16.76 -4.55 23.75
N THR A 171 16.52 -4.09 22.54
CA THR A 171 17.00 -4.76 21.29
C THR A 171 18.22 -4.11 20.65
N GLY A 172 18.76 -3.04 21.22
CA GLY A 172 20.09 -2.49 20.91
C GLY A 172 20.29 -1.90 19.51
N SER A 173 19.31 -1.90 18.61
CA SER A 173 19.42 -1.15 17.36
C SER A 173 18.17 -1.27 16.48
N PHE A 174 17.67 -0.15 15.98
CA PHE A 174 16.76 -0.03 14.85
C PHE A 174 17.20 -0.91 13.64
N LYS A 175 18.50 -1.09 13.44
CA LYS A 175 19.09 -2.01 12.46
C LYS A 175 18.64 -3.45 12.65
N THR A 176 18.54 -3.95 13.88
CA THR A 176 18.16 -5.34 14.18
C THR A 176 16.68 -5.58 13.84
N ILE A 177 15.80 -4.63 14.17
CA ILE A 177 14.37 -4.72 13.82
C ILE A 177 14.19 -4.69 12.30
N MET A 178 14.89 -3.80 11.61
CA MET A 178 14.89 -3.72 10.15
C MET A 178 15.44 -5.01 9.51
N LEU A 179 16.49 -5.61 10.05
CA LEU A 179 17.05 -6.87 9.57
C LEU A 179 16.09 -8.04 9.80
N ILE A 180 15.42 -8.14 10.95
CA ILE A 180 14.42 -9.17 11.23
C ILE A 180 13.24 -9.02 10.28
N PHE A 181 12.81 -7.78 10.01
CA PHE A 181 11.71 -7.52 9.08
C PHE A 181 12.08 -7.84 7.63
N LEU A 182 13.28 -7.48 7.21
CA LEU A 182 13.81 -7.83 5.89
C LEU A 182 13.96 -9.34 5.74
N ALA A 183 14.46 -10.03 6.76
CA ALA A 183 14.59 -11.47 6.78
C ALA A 183 13.23 -12.19 6.71
N THR A 184 12.22 -11.72 7.46
CA THR A 184 10.85 -12.25 7.39
C THR A 184 10.20 -11.99 6.04
N ALA A 185 10.38 -10.82 5.44
CA ALA A 185 9.87 -10.52 4.10
C ALA A 185 10.53 -11.42 3.04
N ILE A 186 11.85 -11.60 3.09
CA ILE A 186 12.59 -12.52 2.19
C ILE A 186 12.12 -13.97 2.40
N CYS A 187 11.94 -14.39 3.65
CA CYS A 187 11.46 -15.74 3.97
C CYS A 187 10.05 -15.99 3.42
N LEU A 188 9.13 -15.02 3.53
CA LEU A 188 7.78 -15.11 2.97
C LEU A 188 7.78 -15.15 1.44
N VAL A 189 8.63 -14.35 0.79
CA VAL A 189 8.80 -14.39 -0.67
C VAL A 189 9.39 -15.72 -1.13
N ALA A 190 10.41 -16.21 -0.45
CA ALA A 190 11.02 -17.51 -0.73
C ALA A 190 10.02 -18.66 -0.52
N LEU A 191 9.25 -18.64 0.56
CA LEU A 191 8.21 -19.62 0.85
C LEU A 191 7.13 -19.62 -0.23
N ASN A 192 6.65 -18.46 -0.66
CA ASN A 192 5.70 -18.31 -1.77
C ASN A 192 6.28 -18.85 -3.10
N TYR A 193 7.55 -18.60 -3.36
CA TYR A 193 8.22 -19.12 -4.55
C TYR A 193 8.32 -20.64 -4.52
N PHE A 194 8.71 -21.23 -3.38
CA PHE A 194 8.79 -22.68 -3.21
C PHE A 194 7.41 -23.36 -3.30
N LEU A 195 6.38 -22.77 -2.70
CA LEU A 195 5.00 -23.27 -2.76
C LEU A 195 4.47 -23.25 -4.20
N ARG A 196 4.70 -22.19 -4.95
CA ARG A 196 4.34 -22.10 -6.38
C ARG A 196 5.09 -23.13 -7.24
N LYS A 197 6.37 -23.36 -6.96
CA LYS A 197 7.17 -24.37 -7.68
C LYS A 197 6.67 -25.80 -7.40
N ARG A 198 6.24 -26.09 -6.17
CA ARG A 198 5.63 -27.39 -5.81
C ARG A 198 4.28 -27.63 -6.50
N THR A 199 3.44 -26.60 -6.58
CA THR A 199 2.12 -26.70 -7.23
C THR A 199 2.26 -26.93 -8.74
N ASN A 200 3.25 -26.28 -9.37
CA ASN A 200 3.50 -26.45 -10.82
C ASN A 200 4.06 -27.85 -11.17
N LYS A 201 4.85 -28.46 -10.28
CA LYS A 201 5.34 -29.85 -10.48
C LYS A 201 4.22 -30.90 -10.35
N ARG A 202 3.22 -30.67 -9.49
CA ARG A 202 2.07 -31.59 -9.34
C ARG A 202 1.14 -31.59 -10.54
N ASN A 203 1.02 -30.47 -11.24
CA ASN A 203 0.18 -30.36 -12.44
C ASN A 203 0.83 -30.98 -13.69
N CYS A 204 2.18 -31.14 -13.74
CA CYS A 204 2.87 -31.82 -14.84
C CYS A 204 2.93 -33.34 -14.70
N THR A 205 2.52 -33.91 -13.56
CA THR A 205 2.56 -35.37 -13.33
C THR A 205 1.15 -36.03 -13.48
N GLN A 206 0.13 -35.21 -13.82
CA GLN A 206 -1.26 -35.66 -14.02
C GLN A 206 -1.77 -35.47 -15.46
N SER A 207 -0.90 -35.08 -16.39
CA SER A 207 -1.15 -35.14 -17.83
C SER A 207 -0.22 -36.17 -18.47
#